data_7b02edb3e54e0588159bedc8f5cf5a57
#
_entry.id   7b02edb3e54e0588159bedc8f5cf5a57
#
_cell.length_a   1.000
_cell.length_b   1.000
_cell.length_c   1.000
_cell.angle_alpha   90.00
_cell.angle_beta   90.00
_cell.angle_gamma   90.00
#
_symmetry.space_group_name_H-M   'P 1'
#
loop_
_entity.id
_entity.type
_entity.pdbx_description
1 polymer ?
#
loop_
_entity_poly.entity_id
_entity_poly.type
_entity_poly.pdbx_seq_one_letter_code
_entity_poly.pdbx_strand_id
1 'polypeptide(L)'
;MSVRVAAAWALGSQYTSFTIQFAASVVLARWFIDPAELGEFSIAFAAVSLVAFLQDFGVNRYITGERELTPDKLHTAYTISILFAWSIAGLALLLAAPIAWFYDNPALLPITLVIAASYLLVPLAIVPQALRQRALDYRSNTMIEVGASIANAAVAVTLAWQDYGALALAWGAFAQQAARLIVSQWRAGLVLPWPWRLKGARPVLELGATNSVLSVAQVVIARSPELVIGRLIGTAATGLFARGAGLALQLRLLVAGAVTGVFYPAFRQKRDMGAPLGPPYLRVVAAYTAVTWAAMAGIAVLAEPLVHLLYGGRWIEAAPLLAWLALAQCCYVALPLADDLPVLLGRKKTLVRLTLIDTAISLALLAAAAPFGLVWIAASRLAHGLCTVLVHWNQMQAMLGYRNRDILAIHLRSGLSALAAVLPALACYRWWDDAAQAGAVQIAVSALAGALAWLIALRMLRHPAFAEITGLAIQLLGPLMPRRGPAAQS
;
A
#
# COMPACT_ATOMS: atom_id res chain seq x y z
N MET A 1 2.58 -0.57 -27.84
CA MET A 1 3.23 -1.65 -27.03
C MET A 1 2.24 -2.78 -26.81
N SER A 2 2.69 -4.06 -26.75
CA SER A 2 1.79 -5.14 -26.35
C SER A 2 1.44 -5.00 -24.85
N VAL A 3 0.24 -5.43 -24.45
CA VAL A 3 -0.24 -5.40 -23.04
C VAL A 3 0.73 -6.11 -22.09
N ARG A 4 1.37 -7.19 -22.55
CA ARG A 4 2.37 -7.93 -21.76
C ARG A 4 3.62 -7.09 -21.45
N VAL A 5 4.13 -6.36 -22.43
CA VAL A 5 5.29 -5.47 -22.25
C VAL A 5 4.94 -4.28 -21.36
N ALA A 6 3.72 -3.73 -21.50
CA ALA A 6 3.22 -2.68 -20.63
C ALA A 6 3.13 -3.13 -19.15
N ALA A 7 2.61 -4.34 -18.91
CA ALA A 7 2.56 -4.94 -17.58
C ALA A 7 3.95 -5.19 -16.99
N ALA A 8 4.90 -5.67 -17.80
CA ALA A 8 6.29 -5.88 -17.35
C ALA A 8 6.96 -4.55 -16.92
N TRP A 9 6.76 -3.46 -17.68
CA TRP A 9 7.25 -2.14 -17.31
C TRP A 9 6.59 -1.62 -16.02
N ALA A 10 5.28 -1.80 -15.87
CA ALA A 10 4.56 -1.38 -14.65
C ALA A 10 5.06 -2.12 -13.41
N LEU A 11 5.22 -3.45 -13.47
CA LEU A 11 5.77 -4.25 -12.38
C LEU A 11 7.23 -3.89 -12.09
N GLY A 12 8.06 -3.77 -13.14
CA GLY A 12 9.45 -3.35 -13.00
C GLY A 12 9.57 -1.99 -12.31
N SER A 13 8.73 -1.01 -12.70
CA SER A 13 8.64 0.30 -12.06
C SER A 13 8.31 0.19 -10.58
N GLN A 14 7.28 -0.59 -10.25
CA GLN A 14 6.82 -0.76 -8.88
C GLN A 14 7.90 -1.37 -7.99
N TYR A 15 8.55 -2.46 -8.43
CA TYR A 15 9.59 -3.11 -7.65
C TYR A 15 10.86 -2.26 -7.53
N THR A 16 11.28 -1.57 -8.60
CA THR A 16 12.45 -0.68 -8.56
C THR A 16 12.21 0.49 -7.61
N SER A 17 11.07 1.20 -7.74
CA SER A 17 10.71 2.30 -6.83
C SER A 17 10.59 1.83 -5.38
N PHE A 18 10.00 0.65 -5.17
CA PHE A 18 9.93 0.03 -3.84
C PHE A 18 11.33 -0.21 -3.26
N THR A 19 12.23 -0.83 -4.02
CA THR A 19 13.59 -1.13 -3.55
C THR A 19 14.35 0.13 -3.17
N ILE A 20 14.25 1.19 -3.99
CA ILE A 20 14.88 2.49 -3.70
C ILE A 20 14.33 3.09 -2.42
N GLN A 21 13.00 3.17 -2.29
CA GLN A 21 12.34 3.75 -1.11
C GLN A 21 12.60 2.93 0.16
N PHE A 22 12.57 1.60 0.05
CA PHE A 22 12.89 0.71 1.17
C PHE A 22 14.33 0.87 1.63
N ALA A 23 15.29 0.83 0.70
CA ALA A 23 16.70 1.03 1.02
C ALA A 23 16.94 2.41 1.66
N ALA A 24 16.38 3.48 1.09
CA ALA A 24 16.46 4.82 1.68
C ALA A 24 15.85 4.86 3.10
N SER A 25 14.71 4.21 3.31
CA SER A 25 14.04 4.18 4.61
C SER A 25 14.87 3.42 5.67
N VAL A 26 15.58 2.36 5.26
CA VAL A 26 16.51 1.63 6.14
C VAL A 26 17.71 2.50 6.48
N VAL A 27 18.32 3.14 5.48
CA VAL A 27 19.48 4.05 5.67
C VAL A 27 19.11 5.19 6.61
N LEU A 28 17.99 5.87 6.36
CA LEU A 28 17.51 6.98 7.18
C LEU A 28 17.29 6.55 8.64
N ALA A 29 16.54 5.47 8.87
CA ALA A 29 16.24 5.02 10.23
C ALA A 29 17.46 4.49 10.99
N ARG A 30 18.39 3.84 10.30
CA ARG A 30 19.54 3.22 10.97
C ARG A 30 20.57 4.24 11.43
N TRP A 31 20.80 5.29 10.62
CA TRP A 31 21.95 6.20 10.85
C TRP A 31 21.55 7.64 11.18
N PHE A 32 20.42 8.14 10.69
CA PHE A 32 20.16 9.57 10.71
C PHE A 32 18.91 9.98 11.50
N ILE A 33 17.80 9.28 11.36
CA ILE A 33 16.49 9.67 11.89
C ILE A 33 16.17 8.86 13.14
N ASP A 34 15.70 9.54 14.18
CA ASP A 34 15.23 8.90 15.40
C ASP A 34 13.68 8.67 15.38
N PRO A 35 13.13 7.91 16.36
CA PRO A 35 11.70 7.70 16.43
C PRO A 35 10.87 8.97 16.59
N ALA A 36 11.35 10.00 17.32
CA ALA A 36 10.59 11.23 17.54
C ALA A 36 10.51 12.06 16.26
N GLU A 37 11.61 12.20 15.52
CA GLU A 37 11.67 12.89 14.23
C GLU A 37 10.78 12.22 13.18
N LEU A 38 10.81 10.88 13.10
CA LEU A 38 9.89 10.16 12.21
C LEU A 38 8.43 10.38 12.63
N GLY A 39 8.16 10.45 13.93
CA GLY A 39 6.83 10.74 14.47
C GLY A 39 6.33 12.12 14.09
N GLU A 40 7.16 13.15 14.18
CA GLU A 40 6.83 14.50 13.74
C GLU A 40 6.46 14.53 12.26
N PHE A 41 7.30 13.93 11.42
CA PHE A 41 6.97 13.79 10.00
C PHE A 41 5.66 13.02 9.79
N SER A 42 5.44 11.91 10.50
CA SER A 42 4.25 11.06 10.34
C SER A 42 2.97 11.77 10.76
N ILE A 43 2.99 12.55 11.85
CA ILE A 43 1.85 13.37 12.30
C ILE A 43 1.52 14.43 11.24
N ALA A 44 2.50 15.20 10.79
CA ALA A 44 2.32 16.23 9.78
C ALA A 44 1.80 15.62 8.46
N PHE A 45 2.39 14.52 8.01
CA PHE A 45 1.98 13.81 6.81
C PHE A 45 0.58 13.22 6.93
N ALA A 46 0.22 12.64 8.07
CA ALA A 46 -1.12 12.11 8.33
C ALA A 46 -2.17 13.22 8.30
N ALA A 47 -1.91 14.34 8.98
CA ALA A 47 -2.81 15.48 9.02
C ALA A 47 -3.05 16.10 7.63
N VAL A 48 -1.98 16.34 6.88
CA VAL A 48 -2.09 16.85 5.50
C VAL A 48 -2.77 15.82 4.59
N SER A 49 -2.49 14.52 4.74
CA SER A 49 -3.09 13.46 3.92
C SER A 49 -4.61 13.40 4.05
N LEU A 50 -5.18 13.68 5.24
CA LEU A 50 -6.64 13.72 5.44
C LEU A 50 -7.32 14.78 4.55
N VAL A 51 -6.63 15.88 4.29
CA VAL A 51 -7.13 16.96 3.43
C VAL A 51 -6.76 16.68 1.96
N ALA A 52 -5.53 16.25 1.73
CA ALA A 52 -4.94 16.09 0.39
C ALA A 52 -5.52 14.90 -0.40
N PHE A 53 -6.19 13.97 0.24
CA PHE A 53 -6.75 12.81 -0.46
C PHE A 53 -7.88 13.18 -1.45
N LEU A 54 -8.52 14.30 -1.25
CA LEU A 54 -9.50 14.84 -2.20
C LEU A 54 -8.86 15.39 -3.49
N GLN A 55 -7.53 15.47 -3.55
CA GLN A 55 -6.79 16.15 -4.61
C GLN A 55 -6.86 15.49 -5.98
N ASP A 56 -6.85 14.15 -6.06
CA ASP A 56 -6.97 13.44 -7.34
C ASP A 56 -8.37 13.61 -7.94
N PHE A 57 -9.39 13.82 -7.12
CA PHE A 57 -10.80 14.00 -7.51
C PHE A 57 -11.23 13.19 -8.75
N GLY A 58 -10.58 12.02 -8.97
CA GLY A 58 -10.86 11.13 -10.10
C GLY A 58 -10.42 11.63 -11.47
N VAL A 59 -9.64 12.71 -11.56
CA VAL A 59 -9.18 13.30 -12.83
C VAL A 59 -8.37 12.32 -13.65
N ASN A 60 -7.46 11.57 -13.02
CA ASN A 60 -6.71 10.51 -13.71
C ASN A 60 -7.64 9.46 -14.31
N ARG A 61 -8.64 8.97 -13.55
CA ARG A 61 -9.62 7.99 -14.03
C ARG A 61 -10.51 8.56 -15.15
N TYR A 62 -10.86 9.85 -15.07
CA TYR A 62 -11.62 10.52 -16.12
C TYR A 62 -10.83 10.58 -17.43
N ILE A 63 -9.60 11.07 -17.40
CA ILE A 63 -8.74 11.21 -18.60
C ILE A 63 -8.46 9.83 -19.24
N THR A 64 -8.18 8.81 -18.43
CA THR A 64 -7.87 7.47 -18.93
C THR A 64 -9.11 6.71 -19.42
N GLY A 65 -10.28 6.97 -18.85
CA GLY A 65 -11.54 6.27 -19.14
C GLY A 65 -12.44 6.91 -20.19
N GLU A 66 -12.26 8.22 -20.48
CA GLU A 66 -13.09 8.94 -21.45
C GLU A 66 -12.86 8.41 -22.87
N ARG A 67 -13.96 8.07 -23.60
CA ARG A 67 -13.85 7.51 -24.95
C ARG A 67 -13.29 8.53 -25.94
N GLU A 68 -13.84 9.75 -25.94
CA GLU A 68 -13.42 10.85 -26.80
C GLU A 68 -12.91 12.01 -25.95
N LEU A 69 -11.60 12.08 -25.77
CA LEU A 69 -10.95 13.15 -25.03
C LEU A 69 -10.66 14.32 -25.97
N THR A 70 -11.58 15.26 -26.05
CA THR A 70 -11.38 16.52 -26.79
C THR A 70 -10.46 17.47 -26.01
N PRO A 71 -9.79 18.43 -26.68
CA PRO A 71 -8.99 19.44 -25.98
C PRO A 71 -9.77 20.20 -24.92
N ASP A 72 -11.04 20.51 -25.17
CA ASP A 72 -11.92 21.19 -24.21
C ASP A 72 -12.18 20.38 -22.96
N LYS A 73 -12.43 19.06 -23.09
CA LYS A 73 -12.58 18.15 -21.96
C LYS A 73 -11.29 18.03 -21.14
N LEU A 74 -10.14 18.01 -21.83
CA LEU A 74 -8.84 17.97 -21.17
C LEU A 74 -8.57 19.23 -20.36
N HIS A 75 -8.81 20.41 -20.95
CA HIS A 75 -8.67 21.70 -20.25
C HIS A 75 -9.61 21.81 -19.05
N THR A 76 -10.87 21.35 -19.20
CA THR A 76 -11.82 21.30 -18.09
C THR A 76 -11.35 20.40 -16.96
N ALA A 77 -10.90 19.17 -17.27
CA ALA A 77 -10.35 18.26 -16.26
C ALA A 77 -9.13 18.82 -15.57
N TYR A 78 -8.24 19.48 -16.33
CA TYR A 78 -7.04 20.13 -15.78
C TYR A 78 -7.39 21.30 -14.84
N THR A 79 -8.31 22.17 -15.28
CA THR A 79 -8.79 23.31 -14.47
C THR A 79 -9.37 22.83 -13.13
N ILE A 80 -10.22 21.78 -13.18
CA ILE A 80 -10.81 21.19 -11.98
C ILE A 80 -9.72 20.62 -11.07
N SER A 81 -8.75 19.88 -11.63
CA SER A 81 -7.63 19.33 -10.85
C SER A 81 -6.85 20.43 -10.10
N ILE A 82 -6.53 21.53 -10.78
CA ILE A 82 -5.82 22.66 -10.16
C ILE A 82 -6.65 23.32 -9.07
N LEU A 83 -7.90 23.66 -9.36
CA LEU A 83 -8.76 24.34 -8.38
C LEU A 83 -8.92 23.51 -7.10
N PHE A 84 -9.20 22.21 -7.23
CA PHE A 84 -9.30 21.33 -6.07
C PHE A 84 -7.96 21.19 -5.34
N ALA A 85 -6.89 20.86 -6.06
CA ALA A 85 -5.59 20.62 -5.44
C ALA A 85 -5.02 21.87 -4.75
N TRP A 86 -5.15 23.04 -5.37
CA TRP A 86 -4.66 24.27 -4.76
C TRP A 86 -5.55 24.75 -3.61
N SER A 87 -6.87 24.55 -3.67
CA SER A 87 -7.75 24.81 -2.53
C SER A 87 -7.38 23.93 -1.34
N ILE A 88 -7.11 22.65 -1.58
CA ILE A 88 -6.71 21.67 -0.57
C ILE A 88 -5.32 22.01 -0.02
N ALA A 89 -4.35 22.31 -0.87
CA ALA A 89 -3.02 22.73 -0.43
C ALA A 89 -3.08 24.04 0.37
N GLY A 90 -3.88 25.03 -0.06
CA GLY A 90 -4.14 26.26 0.67
C GLY A 90 -4.75 25.98 2.05
N LEU A 91 -5.75 25.10 2.14
CA LEU A 91 -6.32 24.70 3.42
C LEU A 91 -5.28 24.00 4.31
N ALA A 92 -4.45 23.13 3.76
CA ALA A 92 -3.38 22.45 4.51
C ALA A 92 -2.32 23.46 5.03
N LEU A 93 -1.97 24.47 4.22
CA LEU A 93 -1.08 25.57 4.63
C LEU A 93 -1.70 26.38 5.78
N LEU A 94 -2.98 26.72 5.70
CA LEU A 94 -3.70 27.44 6.75
C LEU A 94 -3.81 26.63 8.04
N LEU A 95 -3.95 25.30 7.93
CA LEU A 95 -4.04 24.41 9.08
C LEU A 95 -2.66 24.10 9.73
N ALA A 96 -1.53 24.49 9.11
CA ALA A 96 -0.21 24.17 9.63
C ALA A 96 0.03 24.71 11.05
N ALA A 97 -0.31 25.97 11.30
CA ALA A 97 -0.19 26.56 12.65
C ALA A 97 -1.18 25.95 13.67
N PRO A 98 -2.49 25.77 13.37
CA PRO A 98 -3.39 25.03 14.21
C PRO A 98 -2.93 23.59 14.55
N ILE A 99 -2.33 22.86 13.59
CA ILE A 99 -1.78 21.52 13.82
C ILE A 99 -0.64 21.59 14.83
N ALA A 100 0.35 22.47 14.62
CA ALA A 100 1.47 22.65 15.53
C ALA A 100 1.00 23.01 16.95
N TRP A 101 0.02 23.88 17.07
CA TRP A 101 -0.59 24.26 18.34
C TRP A 101 -1.36 23.10 18.98
N PHE A 102 -2.17 22.34 18.21
CA PHE A 102 -2.94 21.22 18.71
C PHE A 102 -2.06 20.11 19.30
N TYR A 103 -0.89 19.85 18.71
CA TYR A 103 0.06 18.85 19.20
C TYR A 103 1.09 19.39 20.19
N ASP A 104 1.02 20.70 20.50
CA ASP A 104 2.01 21.40 21.36
C ASP A 104 3.46 21.15 20.92
N ASN A 105 3.66 21.13 19.60
CA ASN A 105 4.97 20.87 18.98
C ASN A 105 5.23 21.85 17.80
N PRO A 106 6.07 22.89 18.02
CA PRO A 106 6.35 23.88 16.99
C PRO A 106 7.14 23.32 15.80
N ALA A 107 7.83 22.19 15.93
CA ALA A 107 8.55 21.56 14.82
C ALA A 107 7.60 21.08 13.72
N LEU A 108 6.33 20.79 14.05
CA LEU A 108 5.33 20.40 13.08
C LEU A 108 5.00 21.50 12.06
N LEU A 109 5.16 22.78 12.42
CA LEU A 109 4.82 23.90 11.53
C LEU A 109 5.63 23.86 10.22
N PRO A 110 6.97 23.93 10.24
CA PRO A 110 7.74 23.92 8.99
C PRO A 110 7.59 22.60 8.23
N ILE A 111 7.47 21.46 8.91
CA ILE A 111 7.26 20.15 8.29
C ILE A 111 5.93 20.14 7.51
N THR A 112 4.85 20.60 8.16
CA THR A 112 3.52 20.66 7.55
C THR A 112 3.49 21.62 6.36
N LEU A 113 4.15 22.79 6.46
CA LEU A 113 4.24 23.75 5.37
C LEU A 113 4.95 23.18 4.14
N VAL A 114 6.07 22.48 4.31
CA VAL A 114 6.81 21.85 3.19
C VAL A 114 5.98 20.74 2.55
N ILE A 115 5.34 19.87 3.37
CA ILE A 115 4.47 18.82 2.85
C ILE A 115 3.28 19.43 2.09
N ALA A 116 2.59 20.43 2.66
CA ALA A 116 1.45 21.08 2.01
C ALA A 116 1.86 21.79 0.70
N ALA A 117 3.01 22.46 0.67
CA ALA A 117 3.55 23.06 -0.54
C ALA A 117 3.82 22.04 -1.65
N SER A 118 4.24 20.83 -1.32
CA SER A 118 4.47 19.76 -2.31
C SER A 118 3.19 19.42 -3.08
N TYR A 119 2.04 19.54 -2.46
CA TYR A 119 0.74 19.27 -3.09
C TYR A 119 0.33 20.32 -4.15
N LEU A 120 0.91 21.53 -4.15
CA LEU A 120 0.71 22.50 -5.24
C LEU A 120 1.26 21.97 -6.58
N LEU A 121 2.25 21.10 -6.55
CA LEU A 121 2.90 20.54 -7.74
C LEU A 121 2.11 19.37 -8.35
N VAL A 122 1.31 18.67 -7.56
CA VAL A 122 0.64 17.41 -7.96
C VAL A 122 -0.28 17.58 -9.17
N PRO A 123 -1.19 18.56 -9.27
CA PRO A 123 -2.10 18.67 -10.41
C PRO A 123 -1.37 18.90 -11.73
N LEU A 124 -0.22 19.56 -11.68
CA LEU A 124 0.61 19.82 -12.87
C LEU A 124 1.32 18.57 -13.40
N ALA A 125 1.47 17.52 -12.58
CA ALA A 125 2.04 16.24 -12.95
C ALA A 125 0.98 15.19 -13.35
N ILE A 126 -0.19 15.20 -12.71
CA ILE A 126 -1.26 14.19 -12.88
C ILE A 126 -1.74 14.13 -14.34
N VAL A 127 -2.01 15.27 -14.96
CA VAL A 127 -2.59 15.32 -16.32
C VAL A 127 -1.63 14.78 -17.37
N PRO A 128 -0.36 15.21 -17.45
CA PRO A 128 0.62 14.61 -18.35
C PRO A 128 0.80 13.11 -18.13
N GLN A 129 0.77 12.66 -16.87
CA GLN A 129 0.90 11.26 -16.51
C GLN A 129 -0.31 10.43 -16.95
N ALA A 130 -1.54 10.95 -16.77
CA ALA A 130 -2.77 10.31 -17.22
C ALA A 130 -2.83 10.16 -18.75
N LEU A 131 -2.37 11.16 -19.50
CA LEU A 131 -2.29 11.09 -20.96
C LEU A 131 -1.36 9.95 -21.44
N ARG A 132 -0.25 9.73 -20.75
CA ARG A 132 0.66 8.61 -21.07
C ARG A 132 0.08 7.26 -20.70
N GLN A 133 -0.59 7.16 -19.55
CA GLN A 133 -1.30 5.94 -19.17
C GLN A 133 -2.35 5.58 -20.22
N ARG A 134 -3.08 6.58 -20.71
CA ARG A 134 -4.04 6.43 -21.82
C ARG A 134 -3.35 5.95 -23.11
N ALA A 135 -2.17 6.47 -23.42
CA ALA A 135 -1.38 6.07 -24.58
C ALA A 135 -0.63 4.73 -24.38
N LEU A 136 -0.78 4.06 -23.24
CA LEU A 136 -0.06 2.85 -22.84
C LEU A 136 1.48 3.03 -22.86
N ASP A 137 1.97 4.26 -22.66
CA ASP A 137 3.40 4.56 -22.53
C ASP A 137 3.89 4.34 -21.11
N TYR A 138 3.93 3.08 -20.70
CA TYR A 138 4.39 2.69 -19.37
C TYR A 138 5.91 2.88 -19.17
N ARG A 139 6.71 2.93 -20.25
CA ARG A 139 8.14 3.23 -20.15
C ARG A 139 8.39 4.64 -19.60
N SER A 140 7.68 5.64 -20.12
CA SER A 140 7.77 7.01 -19.60
C SER A 140 7.24 7.11 -18.16
N ASN A 141 6.14 6.43 -17.84
CA ASN A 141 5.64 6.38 -16.46
C ASN A 141 6.66 5.74 -15.50
N THR A 142 7.37 4.67 -15.93
CA THR A 142 8.46 4.09 -15.13
C THR A 142 9.56 5.10 -14.85
N MET A 143 9.98 5.87 -15.85
CA MET A 143 11.02 6.92 -15.66
C MET A 143 10.57 7.99 -14.68
N ILE A 144 9.29 8.40 -14.73
CA ILE A 144 8.72 9.37 -13.79
C ILE A 144 8.75 8.82 -12.35
N GLU A 145 8.24 7.62 -12.13
CA GLU A 145 8.13 7.05 -10.78
C GLU A 145 9.49 6.69 -10.17
N VAL A 146 10.38 6.08 -10.95
CA VAL A 146 11.74 5.74 -10.50
C VAL A 146 12.56 7.02 -10.27
N GLY A 147 12.49 7.99 -11.17
CA GLY A 147 13.17 9.28 -11.00
C GLY A 147 12.67 10.04 -9.77
N ALA A 148 11.36 10.04 -9.52
CA ALA A 148 10.77 10.62 -8.32
C ALA A 148 11.23 9.91 -7.04
N SER A 149 11.33 8.57 -7.07
CA SER A 149 11.82 7.79 -5.93
C SER A 149 13.30 8.06 -5.64
N ILE A 150 14.13 8.19 -6.68
CA ILE A 150 15.54 8.57 -6.54
C ILE A 150 15.68 9.98 -5.96
N ALA A 151 14.91 10.94 -6.46
CA ALA A 151 14.94 12.33 -5.96
C ALA A 151 14.55 12.40 -4.48
N ASN A 152 13.48 11.68 -4.08
CA ASN A 152 13.08 11.55 -2.68
C ASN A 152 14.23 11.01 -1.83
N ALA A 153 14.78 9.85 -2.20
CA ALA A 153 15.84 9.20 -1.46
C ALA A 153 17.09 10.07 -1.35
N ALA A 154 17.53 10.68 -2.46
CA ALA A 154 18.71 11.52 -2.49
C ALA A 154 18.57 12.75 -1.61
N VAL A 155 17.46 13.50 -1.72
CA VAL A 155 17.24 14.70 -0.94
C VAL A 155 17.04 14.37 0.55
N ALA A 156 16.23 13.34 0.86
CA ALA A 156 16.00 12.95 2.24
C ALA A 156 17.29 12.50 2.94
N VAL A 157 18.11 11.65 2.30
CA VAL A 157 19.38 11.18 2.88
C VAL A 157 20.39 12.32 3.00
N THR A 158 20.52 13.19 1.99
CA THR A 158 21.47 14.30 2.02
C THR A 158 21.14 15.30 3.13
N LEU A 159 19.84 15.67 3.28
CA LEU A 159 19.43 16.60 4.34
C LEU A 159 19.46 15.94 5.73
N ALA A 160 19.14 14.66 5.83
CA ALA A 160 19.28 13.94 7.10
C ALA A 160 20.73 13.85 7.55
N TRP A 161 21.67 13.67 6.62
CA TRP A 161 23.11 13.74 6.90
C TRP A 161 23.58 15.13 7.38
N GLN A 162 22.85 16.18 7.02
CA GLN A 162 23.09 17.57 7.47
C GLN A 162 22.29 17.90 8.75
N ASP A 163 21.76 16.92 9.46
CA ASP A 163 21.02 17.05 10.72
C ASP A 163 19.71 17.88 10.63
N TYR A 164 19.05 17.87 9.44
CA TYR A 164 17.72 18.49 9.27
C TYR A 164 16.59 17.68 9.94
N GLY A 165 16.84 16.51 10.51
CA GLY A 165 15.86 15.69 11.20
C GLY A 165 14.60 15.40 10.39
N ALA A 166 13.42 15.59 10.99
CA ALA A 166 12.13 15.36 10.34
C ALA A 166 11.90 16.19 9.07
N LEU A 167 12.50 17.39 8.97
CA LEU A 167 12.43 18.24 7.78
C LEU A 167 13.08 17.58 6.56
N ALA A 168 14.11 16.75 6.74
CA ALA A 168 14.73 16.01 5.65
C ALA A 168 13.72 15.10 4.93
N LEU A 169 12.83 14.46 5.69
CA LEU A 169 11.76 13.63 5.12
C LEU A 169 10.72 14.47 4.36
N ALA A 170 10.36 15.65 4.89
CA ALA A 170 9.43 16.56 4.25
C ALA A 170 9.97 17.10 2.92
N TRP A 171 11.23 17.55 2.89
CA TRP A 171 11.90 17.97 1.67
C TRP A 171 12.12 16.83 0.68
N GLY A 172 12.35 15.61 1.15
CA GLY A 172 12.36 14.41 0.31
C GLY A 172 11.02 14.21 -0.40
N ALA A 173 9.90 14.33 0.34
CA ALA A 173 8.56 14.26 -0.24
C ALA A 173 8.29 15.40 -1.25
N PHE A 174 8.73 16.61 -0.96
CA PHE A 174 8.66 17.74 -1.90
C PHE A 174 9.48 17.46 -3.17
N ALA A 175 10.72 17.00 -3.03
CA ALA A 175 11.59 16.66 -4.16
C ALA A 175 11.00 15.54 -5.03
N GLN A 176 10.30 14.57 -4.42
CA GLN A 176 9.57 13.54 -5.15
C GLN A 176 8.51 14.14 -6.07
N GLN A 177 7.68 15.07 -5.56
CA GLN A 177 6.65 15.71 -6.37
C GLN A 177 7.24 16.65 -7.43
N ALA A 178 8.30 17.37 -7.09
CA ALA A 178 9.02 18.23 -8.05
C ALA A 178 9.64 17.40 -9.19
N ALA A 179 10.31 16.30 -8.87
CA ALA A 179 10.87 15.40 -9.88
C ALA A 179 9.77 14.77 -10.75
N ARG A 180 8.65 14.34 -10.12
CA ARG A 180 7.48 13.83 -10.84
C ARG A 180 6.93 14.87 -11.82
N LEU A 181 6.81 16.12 -11.40
CA LEU A 181 6.40 17.23 -12.25
C LEU A 181 7.39 17.46 -13.41
N ILE A 182 8.67 17.65 -13.10
CA ILE A 182 9.71 17.97 -14.10
C ILE A 182 9.78 16.86 -15.17
N VAL A 183 9.91 15.61 -14.75
CA VAL A 183 10.03 14.48 -15.69
C VAL A 183 8.72 14.27 -16.48
N SER A 184 7.56 14.48 -15.85
CA SER A 184 6.28 14.35 -16.54
C SER A 184 6.09 15.42 -17.60
N GLN A 185 6.41 16.66 -17.36
CA GLN A 185 6.31 17.76 -18.31
C GLN A 185 7.36 17.67 -19.41
N TRP A 186 8.61 17.35 -19.06
CA TRP A 186 9.66 17.16 -20.05
C TRP A 186 9.30 16.08 -21.09
N ARG A 187 8.74 14.98 -20.63
CA ARG A 187 8.33 13.87 -21.51
C ARG A 187 7.04 14.16 -22.29
N ALA A 188 6.17 15.06 -21.83
CA ALA A 188 4.89 15.38 -22.46
C ALA A 188 4.99 16.53 -23.49
N GLY A 189 6.07 17.30 -23.46
CA GLY A 189 6.17 18.50 -24.29
C GLY A 189 5.33 19.68 -23.77
N LEU A 190 5.47 20.00 -22.47
CA LEU A 190 4.80 21.14 -21.82
C LEU A 190 3.27 21.17 -21.99
N VAL A 191 2.58 20.33 -21.24
CA VAL A 191 1.11 20.38 -21.13
C VAL A 191 0.72 21.41 -20.10
N LEU A 192 0.29 22.60 -20.54
CA LEU A 192 -0.13 23.69 -19.68
C LEU A 192 -1.64 23.67 -19.41
N PRO A 193 -2.10 24.18 -18.24
CA PRO A 193 -3.52 24.24 -17.89
C PRO A 193 -4.29 25.37 -18.60
N TRP A 194 -3.74 25.98 -19.61
CA TRP A 194 -4.33 27.10 -20.32
C TRP A 194 -4.98 26.70 -21.65
N PRO A 195 -6.16 27.24 -21.99
CA PRO A 195 -7.02 28.16 -21.23
C PRO A 195 -7.83 27.46 -20.15
N TRP A 196 -8.12 28.19 -19.05
CA TRP A 196 -8.96 27.70 -17.96
C TRP A 196 -10.40 27.55 -18.42
N ARG A 197 -11.00 26.36 -18.23
CA ARG A 197 -12.36 26.08 -18.65
C ARG A 197 -13.11 25.30 -17.58
N LEU A 198 -14.36 25.69 -17.32
CA LEU A 198 -15.28 24.98 -16.42
C LEU A 198 -16.51 24.42 -17.16
N LYS A 199 -16.63 24.73 -18.46
CA LYS A 199 -17.76 24.24 -19.26
C LYS A 199 -17.67 22.73 -19.42
N GLY A 200 -18.73 21.99 -19.01
CA GLY A 200 -18.74 20.54 -19.04
C GLY A 200 -18.06 19.88 -17.81
N ALA A 201 -17.92 20.57 -16.69
CA ALA A 201 -17.32 20.10 -15.45
C ALA A 201 -18.13 18.96 -14.78
N ARG A 202 -19.44 18.89 -15.00
CA ARG A 202 -20.37 17.99 -14.29
C ARG A 202 -19.95 16.52 -14.31
N PRO A 203 -19.55 15.88 -15.43
CA PRO A 203 -19.13 14.48 -15.42
C PRO A 203 -17.88 14.22 -14.56
N VAL A 204 -16.92 15.15 -14.56
CA VAL A 204 -15.70 15.07 -13.74
C VAL A 204 -16.06 15.17 -12.25
N LEU A 205 -16.96 16.11 -11.90
CA LEU A 205 -17.41 16.35 -10.52
C LEU A 205 -18.23 15.16 -9.99
N GLU A 206 -19.14 14.59 -10.77
CA GLU A 206 -19.95 13.43 -10.36
C GLU A 206 -19.06 12.18 -10.13
N LEU A 207 -18.10 11.94 -11.02
CA LEU A 207 -17.13 10.85 -10.86
C LEU A 207 -16.26 11.06 -9.62
N GLY A 208 -15.80 12.32 -9.42
CA GLY A 208 -14.96 12.71 -8.29
C GLY A 208 -15.66 12.55 -6.96
N ALA A 209 -16.87 13.09 -6.81
CA ALA A 209 -17.62 13.06 -5.55
C ALA A 209 -17.87 11.64 -5.03
N THR A 210 -18.24 10.70 -5.92
CA THR A 210 -18.49 9.30 -5.52
C THR A 210 -17.22 8.60 -5.03
N ASN A 211 -16.09 8.86 -5.69
CA ASN A 211 -14.81 8.26 -5.28
C ASN A 211 -14.27 8.91 -4.00
N SER A 212 -14.50 10.21 -3.80
CA SER A 212 -13.99 10.96 -2.65
C SER A 212 -14.45 10.40 -1.31
N VAL A 213 -15.72 10.00 -1.19
CA VAL A 213 -16.25 9.43 0.08
C VAL A 213 -15.50 8.15 0.47
N LEU A 214 -15.34 7.22 -0.46
CA LEU A 214 -14.61 5.97 -0.23
C LEU A 214 -13.15 6.26 0.13
N SER A 215 -12.57 7.17 -0.56
CA SER A 215 -11.18 7.54 -0.42
C SER A 215 -10.88 8.25 0.90
N VAL A 216 -11.74 9.18 1.33
CA VAL A 216 -11.62 9.83 2.65
C VAL A 216 -11.73 8.78 3.76
N ALA A 217 -12.69 7.87 3.67
CA ALA A 217 -12.86 6.80 4.65
C ALA A 217 -11.59 5.93 4.77
N GLN A 218 -10.99 5.54 3.64
CA GLN A 218 -9.74 4.76 3.61
C GLN A 218 -8.57 5.52 4.26
N VAL A 219 -8.43 6.82 4.00
CA VAL A 219 -7.38 7.64 4.61
C VAL A 219 -7.62 7.83 6.10
N VAL A 220 -8.86 8.03 6.54
CA VAL A 220 -9.21 8.10 7.97
C VAL A 220 -8.81 6.80 8.67
N ILE A 221 -9.16 5.64 8.13
CA ILE A 221 -8.76 4.34 8.69
C ILE A 221 -7.23 4.21 8.77
N ALA A 222 -6.52 4.63 7.70
CA ALA A 222 -5.08 4.46 7.60
C ALA A 222 -4.29 5.43 8.50
N ARG A 223 -4.75 6.69 8.64
CA ARG A 223 -3.99 7.76 9.28
C ARG A 223 -4.44 8.12 10.70
N SER A 224 -5.67 7.75 11.10
CA SER A 224 -6.15 8.03 12.46
C SER A 224 -5.25 7.46 13.57
N PRO A 225 -4.61 6.28 13.46
CA PRO A 225 -3.71 5.82 14.52
C PRO A 225 -2.55 6.77 14.77
N GLU A 226 -1.87 7.24 13.71
CA GLU A 226 -0.74 8.18 13.81
C GLU A 226 -1.15 9.49 14.50
N LEU A 227 -2.34 10.02 14.17
CA LEU A 227 -2.87 11.23 14.77
C LEU A 227 -3.25 11.06 16.25
N VAL A 228 -3.91 9.96 16.59
CA VAL A 228 -4.32 9.66 17.97
C VAL A 228 -3.09 9.39 18.85
N ILE A 229 -2.14 8.58 18.39
CA ILE A 229 -0.89 8.29 19.10
C ILE A 229 -0.12 9.58 19.34
N GLY A 230 0.03 10.41 18.29
CA GLY A 230 0.76 11.67 18.38
C GLY A 230 0.19 12.62 19.43
N ARG A 231 -1.14 12.69 19.59
CA ARG A 231 -1.78 13.56 20.57
C ARG A 231 -1.77 13.00 21.98
N LEU A 232 -1.94 11.69 22.15
CA LEU A 232 -2.15 11.06 23.46
C LEU A 232 -0.87 10.49 24.08
N ILE A 233 0.07 10.03 23.26
CA ILE A 233 1.29 9.34 23.72
C ILE A 233 2.55 10.12 23.36
N GLY A 234 2.59 10.73 22.15
CA GLY A 234 3.68 11.59 21.71
C GLY A 234 4.35 11.16 20.40
N THR A 235 5.31 11.97 19.97
CA THR A 235 5.97 11.82 18.66
C THR A 235 6.79 10.55 18.55
N ALA A 236 7.60 10.18 19.55
CA ALA A 236 8.40 8.97 19.51
C ALA A 236 7.55 7.70 19.32
N ALA A 237 6.44 7.61 20.07
CA ALA A 237 5.48 6.51 19.93
C ALA A 237 4.85 6.47 18.52
N THR A 238 4.54 7.64 17.95
CA THR A 238 4.03 7.74 16.56
C THR A 238 5.06 7.24 15.56
N GLY A 239 6.33 7.59 15.71
CA GLY A 239 7.41 7.13 14.85
C GLY A 239 7.61 5.62 14.90
N LEU A 240 7.59 5.03 16.10
CA LEU A 240 7.66 3.57 16.29
C LEU A 240 6.48 2.86 15.60
N PHE A 241 5.26 3.38 15.80
CA PHE A 241 4.06 2.84 15.14
C PHE A 241 4.15 2.97 13.61
N ALA A 242 4.49 4.16 13.10
CA ALA A 242 4.61 4.42 11.67
C ALA A 242 5.68 3.52 11.02
N ARG A 243 6.78 3.25 11.72
CA ARG A 243 7.82 2.32 11.24
C ARG A 243 7.29 0.90 11.11
N GLY A 244 6.65 0.37 12.16
CA GLY A 244 6.03 -0.95 12.14
C GLY A 244 4.93 -1.07 11.07
N ALA A 245 4.04 -0.09 11.00
CA ALA A 245 2.94 -0.05 10.01
C ALA A 245 3.47 0.06 8.58
N GLY A 246 4.46 0.91 8.36
CA GLY A 246 5.09 1.08 7.05
C GLY A 246 5.73 -0.21 6.55
N LEU A 247 6.50 -0.90 7.40
CA LEU A 247 7.14 -2.17 7.04
C LEU A 247 6.10 -3.27 6.74
N ALA A 248 5.10 -3.45 7.59
CA ALA A 248 4.03 -4.43 7.36
C ALA A 248 3.27 -4.16 6.06
N LEU A 249 2.93 -2.90 5.78
CA LEU A 249 2.23 -2.49 4.55
C LEU A 249 3.11 -2.70 3.31
N GLN A 250 4.37 -2.28 3.35
CA GLN A 250 5.31 -2.40 2.23
C GLN A 250 5.48 -3.87 1.81
N LEU A 251 5.67 -4.77 2.77
CA LEU A 251 5.83 -6.20 2.51
C LEU A 251 4.53 -6.83 1.98
N ARG A 252 3.36 -6.40 2.45
CA ARG A 252 2.08 -6.81 1.86
C ARG A 252 1.93 -6.39 0.42
N LEU A 253 2.31 -5.15 0.08
CA LEU A 253 2.17 -4.62 -1.28
C LEU A 253 3.04 -5.34 -2.31
N LEU A 254 4.17 -5.90 -1.91
CA LEU A 254 4.99 -6.76 -2.78
C LEU A 254 4.20 -7.99 -3.27
N VAL A 255 3.37 -8.56 -2.39
CA VAL A 255 2.53 -9.72 -2.74
C VAL A 255 1.25 -9.29 -3.47
N ALA A 256 0.62 -8.20 -3.02
CA ALA A 256 -0.66 -7.72 -3.53
C ALA A 256 -0.60 -7.26 -5.00
N GLY A 257 0.47 -6.61 -5.41
CA GLY A 257 0.62 -6.07 -6.76
C GLY A 257 0.52 -7.13 -7.86
N ALA A 258 1.04 -8.33 -7.60
CA ALA A 258 0.93 -9.45 -8.51
C ALA A 258 -0.51 -9.99 -8.66
N VAL A 259 -1.32 -9.89 -7.59
CA VAL A 259 -2.69 -10.43 -7.57
C VAL A 259 -3.67 -9.50 -8.27
N THR A 260 -3.71 -8.22 -7.91
CA THR A 260 -4.70 -7.27 -8.46
C THR A 260 -4.52 -7.03 -9.94
N GLY A 261 -3.28 -6.92 -10.42
CA GLY A 261 -2.97 -6.68 -11.83
C GLY A 261 -3.42 -7.78 -12.78
N VAL A 262 -3.45 -9.03 -12.31
CA VAL A 262 -3.79 -10.21 -13.14
C VAL A 262 -5.29 -10.55 -13.03
N PHE A 263 -5.86 -10.51 -11.84
CA PHE A 263 -7.19 -11.07 -11.61
C PHE A 263 -8.33 -10.11 -11.92
N TYR A 264 -8.17 -8.80 -11.72
CA TYR A 264 -9.26 -7.84 -11.98
C TYR A 264 -9.72 -7.81 -13.45
N PRO A 265 -8.84 -7.78 -14.46
CA PRO A 265 -9.24 -7.90 -15.86
C PRO A 265 -9.94 -9.23 -16.19
N ALA A 266 -9.50 -10.33 -15.58
CA ALA A 266 -10.10 -11.64 -15.77
C ALA A 266 -11.53 -11.72 -15.19
N PHE A 267 -11.79 -11.04 -14.06
CA PHE A 267 -13.14 -10.91 -13.50
C PHE A 267 -14.06 -10.10 -14.41
N ARG A 268 -13.56 -8.99 -14.95
CA ARG A 268 -14.32 -8.17 -15.90
C ARG A 268 -14.75 -8.98 -17.12
N GLN A 269 -13.83 -9.71 -17.73
CA GLN A 269 -14.12 -10.56 -18.89
C GLN A 269 -15.18 -11.62 -18.56
N LYS A 270 -15.06 -12.31 -17.42
CA LYS A 270 -16.03 -13.34 -17.00
C LYS A 270 -17.41 -12.74 -16.71
N ARG A 271 -17.46 -11.57 -16.07
CA ARG A 271 -18.72 -10.84 -15.86
C ARG A 271 -19.40 -10.54 -17.20
N ASP A 272 -18.65 -10.02 -18.17
CA ASP A 272 -19.16 -9.63 -19.48
C ASP A 272 -19.69 -10.84 -20.28
N MET A 273 -19.16 -12.04 -20.00
CA MET A 273 -19.65 -13.33 -20.54
C MET A 273 -20.81 -13.95 -19.73
N GLY A 274 -21.26 -13.32 -18.65
CA GLY A 274 -22.29 -13.89 -17.77
C GLY A 274 -21.85 -15.14 -17.00
N ALA A 275 -20.55 -15.42 -16.90
CA ALA A 275 -20.04 -16.61 -16.23
C ALA A 275 -20.05 -16.46 -14.70
N PRO A 276 -20.19 -17.57 -13.93
CA PRO A 276 -20.17 -17.53 -12.47
C PRO A 276 -18.82 -17.03 -11.94
N LEU A 277 -18.86 -16.08 -11.01
CA LEU A 277 -17.66 -15.42 -10.46
C LEU A 277 -17.13 -16.13 -9.19
N GLY A 278 -17.92 -16.95 -8.53
CA GLY A 278 -17.55 -17.63 -7.28
C GLY A 278 -16.30 -18.52 -7.39
N PRO A 279 -16.26 -19.50 -8.32
CA PRO A 279 -15.10 -20.38 -8.43
C PRO A 279 -13.78 -19.67 -8.74
N PRO A 280 -13.69 -18.69 -9.67
CA PRO A 280 -12.46 -17.91 -9.86
C PRO A 280 -12.11 -17.09 -8.64
N TYR A 281 -13.09 -16.54 -7.91
CA TYR A 281 -12.82 -15.81 -6.68
C TYR A 281 -12.17 -16.66 -5.61
N LEU A 282 -12.68 -17.87 -5.37
CA LEU A 282 -12.08 -18.82 -4.41
C LEU A 282 -10.62 -19.15 -4.75
N ARG A 283 -10.25 -19.21 -6.04
CA ARG A 283 -8.85 -19.40 -6.46
C ARG A 283 -7.99 -18.18 -6.09
N VAL A 284 -8.51 -16.96 -6.28
CA VAL A 284 -7.80 -15.73 -5.87
C VAL A 284 -7.61 -15.71 -4.36
N VAL A 285 -8.67 -15.99 -3.59
CA VAL A 285 -8.60 -16.11 -2.11
C VAL A 285 -7.51 -17.12 -1.73
N ALA A 286 -7.53 -18.31 -2.34
CA ALA A 286 -6.57 -19.35 -2.02
C ALA A 286 -5.13 -18.92 -2.30
N ALA A 287 -4.84 -18.38 -3.48
CA ALA A 287 -3.51 -17.94 -3.86
C ALA A 287 -3.01 -16.79 -2.95
N TYR A 288 -3.88 -15.80 -2.70
CA TYR A 288 -3.50 -14.61 -1.97
C TYR A 288 -3.30 -14.88 -0.47
N THR A 289 -4.23 -15.61 0.16
CA THR A 289 -4.11 -15.95 1.59
C THR A 289 -2.97 -16.93 1.85
N ALA A 290 -2.74 -17.92 0.99
CA ALA A 290 -1.66 -18.87 1.17
C ALA A 290 -0.29 -18.20 1.28
N VAL A 291 0.00 -17.25 0.38
CA VAL A 291 1.28 -16.56 0.34
C VAL A 291 1.36 -15.49 1.42
N THR A 292 0.34 -14.62 1.51
CA THR A 292 0.40 -13.45 2.40
C THR A 292 0.34 -13.86 3.86
N TRP A 293 -0.48 -14.84 4.25
CA TRP A 293 -0.58 -15.27 5.65
C TRP A 293 0.72 -15.89 6.13
N ALA A 294 1.35 -16.74 5.31
CA ALA A 294 2.65 -17.32 5.65
C ALA A 294 3.74 -16.26 5.80
N ALA A 295 3.79 -15.29 4.86
CA ALA A 295 4.75 -14.20 4.91
C ALA A 295 4.53 -13.29 6.13
N MET A 296 3.29 -12.87 6.39
CA MET A 296 2.97 -11.97 7.50
C MET A 296 3.15 -12.65 8.87
N ALA A 297 2.79 -13.93 8.99
CA ALA A 297 3.05 -14.71 10.20
C ALA A 297 4.57 -14.87 10.45
N GLY A 298 5.35 -15.11 9.38
CA GLY A 298 6.81 -15.15 9.46
C GLY A 298 7.40 -13.82 9.94
N ILE A 299 6.91 -12.69 9.39
CA ILE A 299 7.32 -11.35 9.82
C ILE A 299 6.93 -11.10 11.28
N ALA A 300 5.73 -11.52 11.70
CA ALA A 300 5.28 -11.34 13.09
C ALA A 300 6.18 -12.11 14.07
N VAL A 301 6.58 -13.33 13.75
CA VAL A 301 7.49 -14.12 14.58
C VAL A 301 8.91 -13.57 14.55
N LEU A 302 9.41 -13.15 13.40
CA LEU A 302 10.77 -12.59 13.23
C LEU A 302 10.81 -11.07 13.43
N ALA A 303 9.78 -10.44 14.01
CA ALA A 303 9.68 -8.99 14.11
C ALA A 303 10.88 -8.36 14.84
N GLU A 304 11.28 -8.95 15.96
CA GLU A 304 12.39 -8.45 16.78
C GLU A 304 13.74 -8.48 16.05
N PRO A 305 14.24 -9.62 15.55
CA PRO A 305 15.48 -9.64 14.80
C PRO A 305 15.41 -8.84 13.49
N LEU A 306 14.26 -8.77 12.83
CA LEU A 306 14.09 -7.96 11.61
C LEU A 306 14.24 -6.47 11.92
N VAL A 307 13.59 -5.97 12.97
CA VAL A 307 13.68 -4.55 13.36
C VAL A 307 15.12 -4.22 13.78
N HIS A 308 15.74 -5.08 14.57
CA HIS A 308 17.13 -4.87 14.99
C HIS A 308 18.10 -4.89 13.80
N LEU A 309 17.94 -5.86 12.89
CA LEU A 309 18.80 -5.97 11.70
C LEU A 309 18.65 -4.77 10.77
N LEU A 310 17.43 -4.34 10.51
CA LEU A 310 17.16 -3.28 9.54
C LEU A 310 17.43 -1.89 10.13
N TYR A 311 16.96 -1.62 11.34
CA TYR A 311 16.90 -0.27 11.89
C TYR A 311 17.81 -0.06 13.10
N GLY A 312 18.27 -1.13 13.74
CA GLY A 312 19.11 -1.08 14.94
C GLY A 312 18.32 -0.98 16.24
N GLY A 313 19.07 -0.97 17.38
CA GLY A 313 18.49 -1.04 18.73
C GLY A 313 17.55 0.10 19.11
N ARG A 314 17.73 1.30 18.55
CA ARG A 314 16.84 2.46 18.78
C ARG A 314 15.37 2.20 18.39
N TRP A 315 15.12 1.22 17.52
CA TRP A 315 13.81 0.91 16.99
C TRP A 315 13.20 -0.36 17.57
N ILE A 316 13.84 -1.00 18.55
CA ILE A 316 13.44 -2.32 19.04
C ILE A 316 11.99 -2.33 19.58
N GLU A 317 11.54 -1.23 20.17
CA GLU A 317 10.17 -1.06 20.66
C GLU A 317 9.12 -1.09 19.52
N ALA A 318 9.53 -0.94 18.25
CA ALA A 318 8.64 -1.12 17.11
C ALA A 318 8.37 -2.61 16.80
N ALA A 319 9.16 -3.54 17.32
CA ALA A 319 9.03 -4.96 17.02
C ALA A 319 7.66 -5.56 17.44
N PRO A 320 7.19 -5.38 18.69
CA PRO A 320 5.86 -5.87 19.07
C PRO A 320 4.73 -5.22 18.25
N LEU A 321 4.90 -3.94 17.85
CA LEU A 321 3.94 -3.25 17.00
C LEU A 321 3.91 -3.88 15.60
N LEU A 322 5.08 -4.14 15.01
CA LEU A 322 5.21 -4.82 13.73
C LEU A 322 4.54 -6.19 13.76
N ALA A 323 4.70 -6.96 14.83
CA ALA A 323 4.08 -8.28 14.98
C ALA A 323 2.54 -8.19 14.90
N TRP A 324 1.91 -7.32 15.70
CA TRP A 324 0.46 -7.11 15.67
C TRP A 324 -0.03 -6.58 14.32
N LEU A 325 0.69 -5.62 13.74
CA LEU A 325 0.34 -5.01 12.46
C LEU A 325 0.51 -5.98 11.28
N ALA A 326 1.51 -6.87 11.31
CA ALA A 326 1.66 -7.94 10.32
C ALA A 326 0.51 -8.95 10.42
N LEU A 327 0.11 -9.36 11.61
CA LEU A 327 -1.06 -10.22 11.80
C LEU A 327 -2.35 -9.55 11.32
N ALA A 328 -2.51 -8.24 11.54
CA ALA A 328 -3.65 -7.48 11.01
C ALA A 328 -3.71 -7.53 9.47
N GLN A 329 -2.57 -7.51 8.78
CA GLN A 329 -2.54 -7.66 7.32
C GLN A 329 -3.13 -8.98 6.85
N CYS A 330 -3.03 -10.06 7.63
CA CYS A 330 -3.69 -11.32 7.30
C CYS A 330 -5.21 -11.16 7.17
N CYS A 331 -5.82 -10.39 8.06
CA CYS A 331 -7.25 -10.11 8.02
C CYS A 331 -7.64 -9.24 6.82
N TYR A 332 -6.89 -8.16 6.56
CA TYR A 332 -7.17 -7.25 5.44
C TYR A 332 -7.06 -7.92 4.06
N VAL A 333 -6.36 -9.04 3.95
CA VAL A 333 -6.26 -9.80 2.69
C VAL A 333 -7.16 -11.04 2.64
N ALA A 334 -7.92 -11.32 3.71
CA ALA A 334 -8.78 -12.50 3.77
C ALA A 334 -9.89 -12.49 2.71
N LEU A 335 -10.38 -11.30 2.36
CA LEU A 335 -11.37 -11.10 1.31
C LEU A 335 -10.77 -10.17 0.22
N PRO A 336 -9.92 -10.67 -0.68
CA PRO A 336 -9.32 -9.85 -1.72
C PRO A 336 -10.37 -9.23 -2.63
N LEU A 337 -10.06 -8.05 -3.19
CA LEU A 337 -10.95 -7.30 -4.10
C LEU A 337 -12.31 -6.91 -3.46
N ALA A 338 -12.43 -6.86 -2.14
CA ALA A 338 -13.67 -6.49 -1.46
C ALA A 338 -14.16 -5.09 -1.81
N ASP A 339 -13.25 -4.18 -2.15
CA ASP A 339 -13.57 -2.82 -2.59
C ASP A 339 -13.82 -2.74 -4.10
N ASP A 340 -13.12 -3.55 -4.91
CA ASP A 340 -13.15 -3.47 -6.37
C ASP A 340 -14.36 -4.18 -6.99
N LEU A 341 -14.70 -5.37 -6.49
CA LEU A 341 -15.79 -6.19 -7.04
C LEU A 341 -17.17 -5.55 -6.88
N PRO A 342 -17.53 -4.89 -5.77
CA PRO A 342 -18.80 -4.17 -5.67
C PRO A 342 -18.91 -3.03 -6.68
N VAL A 343 -17.79 -2.34 -6.97
CA VAL A 343 -17.77 -1.29 -8.02
C VAL A 343 -17.98 -1.92 -9.39
N LEU A 344 -17.28 -3.02 -9.68
CA LEU A 344 -17.41 -3.76 -10.93
C LEU A 344 -18.84 -4.25 -11.17
N LEU A 345 -19.53 -4.70 -10.11
CA LEU A 345 -20.89 -5.25 -10.16
C LEU A 345 -21.99 -4.19 -9.95
N GLY A 346 -21.65 -2.90 -9.97
CA GLY A 346 -22.62 -1.80 -9.86
C GLY A 346 -23.21 -1.58 -8.47
N ARG A 347 -22.66 -2.21 -7.42
CA ARG A 347 -23.17 -2.12 -6.05
C ARG A 347 -22.47 -1.05 -5.21
N LYS A 348 -22.19 0.12 -5.80
CA LYS A 348 -21.45 1.22 -5.15
C LYS A 348 -22.09 1.71 -3.86
N LYS A 349 -23.44 1.83 -3.81
CA LYS A 349 -24.15 2.31 -2.61
C LYS A 349 -23.92 1.39 -1.40
N THR A 350 -23.92 0.08 -1.61
CA THR A 350 -23.66 -0.91 -0.55
C THR A 350 -22.21 -0.81 -0.08
N LEU A 351 -21.26 -0.66 -1.02
CA LEU A 351 -19.85 -0.46 -0.68
C LEU A 351 -19.66 0.77 0.20
N VAL A 352 -20.19 1.93 -0.19
CA VAL A 352 -20.10 3.17 0.61
C VAL A 352 -20.64 2.95 2.02
N ARG A 353 -21.81 2.32 2.17
CA ARG A 353 -22.39 2.04 3.47
C ARG A 353 -21.47 1.16 4.35
N LEU A 354 -20.93 0.08 3.78
CA LEU A 354 -20.05 -0.83 4.52
C LEU A 354 -18.72 -0.17 4.88
N THR A 355 -18.15 0.61 3.98
CA THR A 355 -16.92 1.37 4.25
C THR A 355 -17.13 2.38 5.38
N LEU A 356 -18.27 3.06 5.45
CA LEU A 356 -18.59 3.97 6.57
C LEU A 356 -18.74 3.23 7.90
N ILE A 357 -19.40 2.06 7.89
CA ILE A 357 -19.51 1.20 9.08
C ILE A 357 -18.12 0.74 9.52
N ASP A 358 -17.29 0.28 8.59
CA ASP A 358 -15.91 -0.16 8.86
C ASP A 358 -15.04 0.96 9.43
N THR A 359 -15.19 2.19 8.89
CA THR A 359 -14.53 3.38 9.42
C THR A 359 -14.95 3.69 10.85
N ALA A 360 -16.25 3.62 11.14
CA ALA A 360 -16.78 3.86 12.50
C ALA A 360 -16.24 2.80 13.48
N ILE A 361 -16.21 1.53 13.09
CA ILE A 361 -15.61 0.43 13.87
C ILE A 361 -14.12 0.69 14.10
N SER A 362 -13.38 1.09 13.06
CA SER A 362 -11.96 1.40 13.16
C SER A 362 -11.67 2.48 14.18
N LEU A 363 -12.44 3.58 14.15
CA LEU A 363 -12.30 4.70 15.09
C LEU A 363 -12.72 4.31 16.51
N ALA A 364 -13.80 3.54 16.66
CA ALA A 364 -14.26 3.07 17.97
C ALA A 364 -13.22 2.15 18.63
N LEU A 365 -12.68 1.18 17.90
CA LEU A 365 -11.62 0.29 18.40
C LEU A 365 -10.33 1.05 18.73
N LEU A 366 -9.98 2.04 17.92
CA LEU A 366 -8.83 2.91 18.17
C LEU A 366 -9.03 3.72 19.47
N ALA A 367 -10.20 4.36 19.63
CA ALA A 367 -10.53 5.14 20.81
C ALA A 367 -10.57 4.27 22.08
N ALA A 368 -11.10 3.05 21.99
CA ALA A 368 -11.12 2.10 23.09
C ALA A 368 -9.71 1.61 23.48
N ALA A 369 -8.80 1.45 22.52
CA ALA A 369 -7.44 0.97 22.76
C ALA A 369 -6.47 2.08 23.23
N ALA A 370 -6.73 3.32 22.87
CA ALA A 370 -5.84 4.45 23.12
C ALA A 370 -5.43 4.64 24.61
N PRO A 371 -6.32 4.50 25.61
CA PRO A 371 -5.95 4.63 27.03
C PRO A 371 -4.98 3.55 27.53
N PHE A 372 -4.90 2.40 26.86
CA PHE A 372 -4.07 1.26 27.26
C PHE A 372 -2.66 1.29 26.66
N GLY A 373 -2.36 2.27 25.82
CA GLY A 373 -1.04 2.50 25.26
C GLY A 373 -0.79 1.89 23.88
N LEU A 374 0.46 2.03 23.42
CA LEU A 374 0.85 1.85 22.03
C LEU A 374 0.63 0.42 21.48
N VAL A 375 0.95 -0.60 22.29
CA VAL A 375 0.78 -2.01 21.90
C VAL A 375 -0.71 -2.36 21.71
N TRP A 376 -1.59 -1.83 22.55
CA TRP A 376 -3.04 -2.04 22.43
C TRP A 376 -3.62 -1.35 21.20
N ILE A 377 -3.08 -0.18 20.83
CA ILE A 377 -3.43 0.47 19.56
C ILE A 377 -3.02 -0.41 18.38
N ALA A 378 -1.82 -1.00 18.39
CA ALA A 378 -1.41 -1.93 17.34
C ALA A 378 -2.29 -3.20 17.31
N ALA A 379 -2.61 -3.78 18.47
CA ALA A 379 -3.51 -4.93 18.59
C ALA A 379 -4.94 -4.60 18.10
N SER A 380 -5.42 -3.37 18.33
CA SER A 380 -6.73 -2.93 17.82
C SER A 380 -6.84 -2.99 16.30
N ARG A 381 -5.72 -2.91 15.56
CA ARG A 381 -5.71 -3.06 14.10
C ARG A 381 -6.00 -4.50 13.68
N LEU A 382 -5.55 -5.50 14.46
CA LEU A 382 -5.95 -6.88 14.24
C LEU A 382 -7.45 -7.08 14.50
N ALA A 383 -7.97 -6.54 15.63
CA ALA A 383 -9.39 -6.59 15.93
C ALA A 383 -10.23 -5.91 14.83
N HIS A 384 -9.80 -4.72 14.37
CA HIS A 384 -10.42 -4.04 13.22
C HIS A 384 -10.41 -4.91 11.96
N GLY A 385 -9.27 -5.52 11.61
CA GLY A 385 -9.19 -6.42 10.45
C GLY A 385 -10.17 -7.60 10.53
N LEU A 386 -10.35 -8.20 11.70
CA LEU A 386 -11.38 -9.22 11.91
C LEU A 386 -12.80 -8.68 11.69
N CYS A 387 -13.10 -7.48 12.23
CA CYS A 387 -14.38 -6.82 12.00
C CYS A 387 -14.62 -6.50 10.52
N THR A 388 -13.59 -6.02 9.81
CA THR A 388 -13.65 -5.77 8.35
C THR A 388 -14.05 -7.02 7.58
N VAL A 389 -13.47 -8.19 7.90
CA VAL A 389 -13.86 -9.47 7.29
C VAL A 389 -15.33 -9.76 7.56
N LEU A 390 -15.81 -9.61 8.80
CA LEU A 390 -17.20 -9.86 9.16
C LEU A 390 -18.18 -8.92 8.46
N VAL A 391 -17.85 -7.62 8.37
CA VAL A 391 -18.67 -6.60 7.71
C VAL A 391 -18.85 -6.89 6.23
N HIS A 392 -17.78 -7.33 5.54
CA HIS A 392 -17.81 -7.57 4.10
C HIS A 392 -18.22 -8.98 3.69
N TRP A 393 -18.22 -9.95 4.63
CA TRP A 393 -18.44 -11.37 4.37
C TRP A 393 -19.74 -11.66 3.63
N ASN A 394 -20.85 -11.23 4.22
CA ASN A 394 -22.18 -11.53 3.66
C ASN A 394 -22.40 -10.86 2.30
N GLN A 395 -21.86 -9.67 2.10
CA GLN A 395 -21.95 -8.98 0.82
C GLN A 395 -21.16 -9.70 -0.27
N MET A 396 -19.94 -10.12 0.02
CA MET A 396 -19.10 -10.83 -0.93
C MET A 396 -19.74 -12.17 -1.32
N GLN A 397 -20.26 -12.92 -0.35
CA GLN A 397 -20.99 -14.17 -0.60
C GLN A 397 -22.21 -13.95 -1.48
N ALA A 398 -23.06 -12.97 -1.15
CA ALA A 398 -24.28 -12.68 -1.89
C ALA A 398 -24.03 -12.20 -3.34
N MET A 399 -22.89 -11.55 -3.59
CA MET A 399 -22.51 -11.08 -4.92
C MET A 399 -21.88 -12.16 -5.80
N LEU A 400 -21.12 -13.06 -5.21
CA LEU A 400 -20.27 -13.99 -5.95
C LEU A 400 -20.83 -15.42 -5.96
N GLY A 401 -21.78 -15.74 -5.07
CA GLY A 401 -22.47 -17.02 -5.03
C GLY A 401 -21.60 -18.22 -4.59
N TYR A 402 -20.49 -17.98 -3.87
CA TYR A 402 -19.68 -19.07 -3.31
C TYR A 402 -20.30 -19.62 -2.02
N ARG A 403 -19.94 -20.85 -1.66
CA ARG A 403 -20.40 -21.49 -0.42
C ARG A 403 -19.45 -21.10 0.72
N ASN A 404 -19.99 -20.71 1.87
CA ASN A 404 -19.19 -20.38 3.06
C ASN A 404 -18.22 -21.48 3.47
N ARG A 405 -18.63 -22.76 3.31
CA ARG A 405 -17.77 -23.90 3.62
C ARG A 405 -16.49 -23.91 2.77
N ASP A 406 -16.58 -23.51 1.51
CA ASP A 406 -15.43 -23.58 0.59
C ASP A 406 -14.40 -22.51 0.95
N ILE A 407 -14.83 -21.25 1.22
CA ILE A 407 -13.93 -20.17 1.62
C ILE A 407 -13.35 -20.43 3.02
N LEU A 408 -14.13 -20.94 3.98
CA LEU A 408 -13.64 -21.31 5.31
C LEU A 408 -12.60 -22.43 5.24
N ALA A 409 -12.81 -23.45 4.37
CA ALA A 409 -11.85 -24.49 4.16
C ALA A 409 -10.52 -23.98 3.58
N ILE A 410 -10.57 -22.96 2.68
CA ILE A 410 -9.40 -22.28 2.15
C ILE A 410 -8.67 -21.54 3.27
N HIS A 411 -9.39 -20.73 4.06
CA HIS A 411 -8.79 -19.99 5.17
C HIS A 411 -8.16 -20.91 6.22
N LEU A 412 -8.83 -22.00 6.57
CA LEU A 412 -8.27 -22.98 7.51
C LEU A 412 -6.95 -23.61 6.97
N ARG A 413 -6.95 -24.04 5.70
CA ARG A 413 -5.73 -24.58 5.08
C ARG A 413 -4.63 -23.54 4.97
N SER A 414 -4.94 -22.29 4.61
CA SER A 414 -3.99 -21.17 4.58
C SER A 414 -3.43 -20.88 5.97
N GLY A 415 -4.27 -20.86 7.01
CA GLY A 415 -3.84 -20.69 8.40
C GLY A 415 -2.92 -21.81 8.89
N LEU A 416 -3.29 -23.07 8.63
CA LEU A 416 -2.44 -24.22 8.98
C LEU A 416 -1.10 -24.21 8.23
N SER A 417 -1.08 -23.80 6.96
CA SER A 417 0.15 -23.65 6.20
C SER A 417 1.02 -22.49 6.70
N ALA A 418 0.39 -21.39 7.13
CA ALA A 418 1.10 -20.28 7.76
C ALA A 418 1.69 -20.66 9.13
N LEU A 419 0.95 -21.44 9.95
CA LEU A 419 1.50 -21.98 11.19
C LEU A 419 2.70 -22.89 10.92
N ALA A 420 2.63 -23.78 9.92
CA ALA A 420 3.76 -24.61 9.54
C ALA A 420 4.98 -23.76 9.11
N ALA A 421 4.76 -22.65 8.41
CA ALA A 421 5.81 -21.73 7.97
C ALA A 421 6.59 -21.10 9.14
N VAL A 422 5.96 -20.87 10.27
CA VAL A 422 6.62 -20.20 11.42
C VAL A 422 7.29 -21.17 12.39
N LEU A 423 6.99 -22.46 12.32
CA LEU A 423 7.58 -23.47 13.22
C LEU A 423 9.12 -23.49 13.20
N PRO A 424 9.81 -23.44 12.03
CA PRO A 424 11.26 -23.41 12.02
C PRO A 424 11.85 -22.19 12.73
N ALA A 425 11.26 -21.00 12.54
CA ALA A 425 11.68 -19.79 13.21
C ALA A 425 11.49 -19.90 14.73
N LEU A 426 10.34 -20.39 15.20
CA LEU A 426 10.09 -20.63 16.61
C LEU A 426 11.05 -21.66 17.22
N ALA A 427 11.42 -22.70 16.47
CA ALA A 427 12.42 -23.66 16.89
C ALA A 427 13.80 -22.99 17.02
N CYS A 428 14.19 -22.16 16.06
CA CYS A 428 15.46 -21.43 16.11
C CYS A 428 15.57 -20.48 17.32
N TYR A 429 14.47 -19.87 17.76
CA TYR A 429 14.46 -19.03 18.98
C TYR A 429 14.96 -19.76 20.24
N ARG A 430 14.79 -21.08 20.31
CA ARG A 430 15.31 -21.87 21.45
C ARG A 430 16.83 -22.03 21.42
N TRP A 431 17.46 -21.78 20.27
CA TRP A 431 18.90 -21.96 20.04
C TRP A 431 19.64 -20.63 19.92
N TRP A 432 18.91 -19.52 19.92
CA TRP A 432 19.50 -18.17 19.90
C TRP A 432 19.60 -17.64 21.32
N ASP A 433 20.82 -17.28 21.72
CA ASP A 433 21.09 -16.71 23.06
C ASP A 433 20.36 -15.38 23.26
N ASP A 434 20.29 -14.56 22.19
CA ASP A 434 19.50 -13.32 22.12
C ASP A 434 18.82 -13.24 20.76
N ALA A 435 17.51 -13.40 20.76
CA ALA A 435 16.70 -13.38 19.52
C ALA A 435 16.78 -12.03 18.81
N ALA A 436 16.91 -10.92 19.55
CA ALA A 436 17.00 -9.59 18.97
C ALA A 436 18.28 -9.39 18.15
N GLN A 437 19.35 -10.08 18.52
CA GLN A 437 20.66 -9.94 17.89
C GLN A 437 20.92 -10.98 16.80
N ALA A 438 19.90 -11.77 16.42
CA ALA A 438 20.04 -12.75 15.35
C ALA A 438 20.55 -12.11 14.05
N GLY A 439 21.64 -12.66 13.52
CA GLY A 439 22.29 -12.14 12.31
C GLY A 439 21.47 -12.42 11.05
N ALA A 440 21.80 -11.72 9.96
CA ALA A 440 21.12 -11.87 8.67
C ALA A 440 21.07 -13.31 8.16
N VAL A 441 22.13 -14.10 8.39
CA VAL A 441 22.20 -15.51 7.99
C VAL A 441 21.18 -16.35 8.76
N GLN A 442 21.05 -16.14 10.07
CA GLN A 442 20.10 -16.88 10.92
C GLN A 442 18.66 -16.57 10.51
N ILE A 443 18.33 -15.29 10.24
CA ILE A 443 17.02 -14.88 9.74
C ILE A 443 16.75 -15.50 8.37
N ALA A 444 17.73 -15.47 7.46
CA ALA A 444 17.60 -16.05 6.12
C ALA A 444 17.39 -17.58 6.17
N VAL A 445 18.14 -18.29 7.00
CA VAL A 445 17.99 -19.74 7.19
C VAL A 445 16.59 -20.08 7.74
N SER A 446 16.14 -19.34 8.75
CA SER A 446 14.80 -19.52 9.33
C SER A 446 13.71 -19.24 8.32
N ALA A 447 13.85 -18.18 7.50
CA ALA A 447 12.89 -17.85 6.44
C ALA A 447 12.85 -18.93 5.34
N LEU A 448 14.01 -19.44 4.92
CA LEU A 448 14.10 -20.51 3.92
C LEU A 448 13.52 -21.82 4.46
N ALA A 449 13.83 -22.19 5.69
CA ALA A 449 13.25 -23.36 6.34
C ALA A 449 11.73 -23.23 6.49
N GLY A 450 11.26 -22.02 6.84
CA GLY A 450 9.84 -21.69 6.90
C GLY A 450 9.15 -21.80 5.53
N ALA A 451 9.78 -21.30 4.48
CA ALA A 451 9.27 -21.43 3.12
C ALA A 451 9.16 -22.90 2.65
N LEU A 452 10.14 -23.72 3.00
CA LEU A 452 10.09 -25.16 2.72
C LEU A 452 8.97 -25.84 3.51
N ALA A 453 8.85 -25.57 4.80
CA ALA A 453 7.78 -26.10 5.63
C ALA A 453 6.39 -25.71 5.12
N TRP A 454 6.25 -24.43 4.68
CA TRP A 454 5.04 -23.93 4.04
C TRP A 454 4.70 -24.69 2.76
N LEU A 455 5.66 -24.90 1.85
CA LEU A 455 5.44 -25.65 0.60
C LEU A 455 5.02 -27.08 0.87
N ILE A 456 5.66 -27.74 1.85
CA ILE A 456 5.29 -29.11 2.30
C ILE A 456 3.85 -29.10 2.84
N ALA A 457 3.51 -28.13 3.69
CA ALA A 457 2.17 -28.00 4.27
C ALA A 457 1.11 -27.76 3.18
N LEU A 458 1.36 -26.90 2.20
CA LEU A 458 0.44 -26.68 1.07
C LEU A 458 0.16 -27.98 0.31
N ARG A 459 1.19 -28.79 0.08
CA ARG A 459 1.05 -30.10 -0.59
C ARG A 459 0.26 -31.10 0.27
N MET A 460 0.60 -31.21 1.56
CA MET A 460 -0.04 -32.14 2.48
C MET A 460 -1.53 -31.81 2.71
N LEU A 461 -1.85 -30.52 2.84
CA LEU A 461 -3.21 -30.01 3.02
C LEU A 461 -4.01 -29.99 1.70
N ARG A 462 -3.42 -30.42 0.58
CA ARG A 462 -4.03 -30.32 -0.76
C ARG A 462 -4.59 -28.92 -1.02
N HIS A 463 -3.78 -27.89 -0.71
CA HIS A 463 -4.20 -26.50 -0.85
C HIS A 463 -4.34 -26.13 -2.34
N PRO A 464 -5.45 -25.44 -2.77
CA PRO A 464 -5.66 -25.10 -4.18
C PRO A 464 -4.52 -24.24 -4.78
N ALA A 465 -3.88 -23.38 -3.99
CA ALA A 465 -2.76 -22.55 -4.43
C ALA A 465 -1.51 -23.34 -4.81
N PHE A 466 -1.33 -24.58 -4.34
CA PHE A 466 -0.12 -25.37 -4.63
C PHE A 466 0.08 -25.58 -6.14
N ALA A 467 -0.99 -25.93 -6.85
CA ALA A 467 -0.93 -26.15 -8.31
C ALA A 467 -0.63 -24.85 -9.07
N GLU A 468 -1.17 -23.71 -8.63
CA GLU A 468 -0.93 -22.42 -9.26
C GLU A 468 0.50 -21.93 -9.03
N ILE A 469 1.02 -22.07 -7.80
CA ILE A 469 2.40 -21.68 -7.44
C ILE A 469 3.43 -22.54 -8.19
N THR A 470 3.22 -23.84 -8.23
CA THR A 470 4.12 -24.74 -8.97
C THR A 470 4.05 -24.53 -10.47
N GLY A 471 2.88 -24.25 -11.02
CA GLY A 471 2.69 -23.89 -12.43
C GLY A 471 3.44 -22.60 -12.81
N LEU A 472 3.35 -21.56 -11.99
CA LEU A 472 4.09 -20.31 -12.16
C LEU A 472 5.61 -20.52 -12.05
N ALA A 473 6.06 -21.31 -11.07
CA ALA A 473 7.47 -21.63 -10.91
C ALA A 473 8.04 -22.37 -12.14
N ILE A 474 7.32 -23.33 -12.68
CA ILE A 474 7.70 -24.06 -13.90
C ILE A 474 7.74 -23.10 -15.12
N GLN A 475 6.80 -22.16 -15.24
CA GLN A 475 6.79 -21.19 -16.33
C GLN A 475 7.95 -20.20 -16.24
N LEU A 476 8.36 -19.80 -15.05
CA LEU A 476 9.48 -18.88 -14.81
C LEU A 476 10.84 -19.58 -14.96
N LEU A 477 10.96 -20.82 -14.51
CA LEU A 477 12.20 -21.59 -14.56
C LEU A 477 12.35 -22.40 -15.85
N GLY A 478 11.27 -22.66 -16.56
CA GLY A 478 11.26 -23.44 -17.81
C GLY A 478 12.22 -22.94 -18.90
N PRO A 479 12.40 -21.63 -19.09
CA PRO A 479 13.40 -21.12 -20.02
C PRO A 479 14.86 -21.35 -19.59
N LEU A 480 15.09 -21.60 -18.29
CA LEU A 480 16.42 -21.85 -17.69
C LEU A 480 16.76 -23.34 -17.61
N MET A 481 15.78 -24.24 -17.82
CA MET A 481 16.04 -25.66 -17.87
C MET A 481 16.56 -26.07 -19.26
N PRO A 482 17.68 -26.79 -19.37
CA PRO A 482 18.14 -27.28 -20.64
C PRO A 482 17.05 -28.17 -21.26
N ARG A 483 16.63 -27.82 -22.48
CA ARG A 483 15.72 -28.66 -23.26
C ARG A 483 16.36 -30.03 -23.39
N ARG A 484 15.79 -31.04 -22.75
CA ARG A 484 16.11 -32.44 -23.06
C ARG A 484 15.81 -32.63 -24.53
N GLY A 485 16.86 -32.80 -25.31
CA GLY A 485 16.76 -33.10 -26.75
C GLY A 485 15.82 -34.29 -26.96
N PRO A 486 15.15 -34.37 -28.13
CA PRO A 486 14.33 -35.52 -28.45
C PRO A 486 15.22 -36.76 -28.41
N ALA A 487 14.84 -37.74 -27.57
CA ALA A 487 15.45 -39.05 -27.58
C ALA A 487 15.33 -39.61 -29.00
N ALA A 488 16.46 -39.85 -29.62
CA ALA A 488 16.51 -40.52 -30.92
C ALA A 488 15.80 -41.90 -30.78
N GLN A 489 14.67 -42.01 -31.45
CA GLN A 489 14.05 -43.31 -31.67
C GLN A 489 14.91 -43.99 -32.74
N SER A 490 15.71 -44.94 -32.29
CA SER A 490 16.33 -45.96 -33.16
C SER A 490 15.44 -47.17 -33.18
#